data_807b4ca25d869559d7e59ed104fe941d
#
_entry.id   807b4ca25d869559d7e59ed104fe941d
#
_cell.length_a   1.000
_cell.length_b   1.000
_cell.length_c   1.000
_cell.angle_alpha   90.00
_cell.angle_beta   90.00
_cell.angle_gamma   90.00
#
_symmetry.space_group_name_H-M   'P 1'
#
loop_
_entity.id
_entity.type
_entity.pdbx_description
1 polymer ?
#
loop_
_entity_poly.entity_id
_entity_poly.type
_entity_poly.pdbx_seq_one_letter_code
_entity_poly.pdbx_strand_id
1 'polypeptide(L)'
;ITGEELQDITNQLLACGADIVEINTIRKRLSEVKGGRFAKLCEPAHVLSIVLSDILGDPLDMIASGPACADTTTCEEAWHIVEKYNLNISEDVKKLMDIETPKKLDNVTTFINGSVRELCSAVSRECSKYGYEPVMLTDQLCCQAKEAGSFLASIAKTHCKSGKKLAYIAGGETIVNITGH
;
A
#
# COMPACT_ATOMS: atom_id res chain seq x y z
N ILE A 1 -21.32 12.89 3.13
CA ILE A 1 -20.34 13.97 3.39
C ILE A 1 -19.95 14.66 2.09
N THR A 2 -19.49 15.89 2.17
CA THR A 2 -19.02 16.65 1.02
C THR A 2 -17.58 16.28 0.64
N GLY A 3 -17.16 16.60 -0.60
CA GLY A 3 -15.77 16.42 -1.01
C GLY A 3 -14.79 17.31 -0.22
N GLU A 4 -15.23 18.50 0.17
CA GLU A 4 -14.44 19.43 0.99
C GLU A 4 -14.18 18.87 2.38
N GLU A 5 -15.20 18.27 3.01
CA GLU A 5 -15.08 17.65 4.32
C GLU A 5 -14.16 16.42 4.30
N LEU A 6 -14.25 15.59 3.25
CA LEU A 6 -13.32 14.47 3.05
C LEU A 6 -11.88 14.95 2.85
N GLN A 7 -11.69 16.04 2.13
CA GLN A 7 -10.38 16.64 1.92
C GLN A 7 -9.83 17.22 3.23
N ASP A 8 -10.65 17.90 4.02
CA ASP A 8 -10.24 18.45 5.32
C ASP A 8 -9.77 17.36 6.27
N ILE A 9 -10.53 16.28 6.43
CA ILE A 9 -10.14 15.13 7.26
C ILE A 9 -8.82 14.51 6.77
N THR A 10 -8.66 14.38 5.46
CA THR A 10 -7.41 13.88 4.87
C THR A 10 -6.23 14.79 5.21
N ASN A 11 -6.41 16.12 5.12
CA ASN A 11 -5.38 17.10 5.45
C ASN A 11 -5.02 17.06 6.95
N GLN A 12 -6.00 16.91 7.84
CA GLN A 12 -5.76 16.75 9.27
C GLN A 12 -4.89 15.52 9.53
N LEU A 13 -5.23 14.35 8.95
CA LEU A 13 -4.46 13.11 9.09
C LEU A 13 -3.01 13.26 8.59
N LEU A 14 -2.82 13.87 7.43
CA LEU A 14 -1.48 14.13 6.88
C LEU A 14 -0.68 15.08 7.77
N ALA A 15 -1.30 16.15 8.28
CA ALA A 15 -0.65 17.13 9.15
C ALA A 15 -0.23 16.53 10.51
N CYS A 16 -1.00 15.57 11.02
CA CYS A 16 -0.69 14.87 12.28
C CYS A 16 0.35 13.75 12.11
N GLY A 17 0.76 13.42 10.89
CA GLY A 17 1.73 12.35 10.62
C GLY A 17 1.12 10.95 10.72
N ALA A 18 -0.19 10.80 10.48
CA ALA A 18 -0.83 9.50 10.39
C ALA A 18 -0.22 8.67 9.24
N ASP A 19 -0.02 7.39 9.47
CA ASP A 19 0.48 6.51 8.42
C ASP A 19 -0.61 6.14 7.40
N ILE A 20 -0.19 5.49 6.31
CA ILE A 20 -1.11 5.15 5.21
C ILE A 20 -2.20 4.15 5.65
N VAL A 21 -1.93 3.29 6.61
CA VAL A 21 -2.90 2.33 7.14
C VAL A 21 -3.98 3.07 7.92
N GLU A 22 -3.58 3.98 8.80
CA GLU A 22 -4.48 4.84 9.58
C GLU A 22 -5.34 5.73 8.67
N ILE A 23 -4.71 6.36 7.66
CA ILE A 23 -5.42 7.18 6.67
C ILE A 23 -6.46 6.34 5.92
N ASN A 24 -6.09 5.15 5.45
CA ASN A 24 -7.01 4.28 4.73
C ASN A 24 -8.12 3.72 5.63
N THR A 25 -7.85 3.45 6.90
CA THR A 25 -8.86 3.03 7.88
C THR A 25 -9.99 4.06 7.96
N ILE A 26 -9.67 5.35 8.08
CA ILE A 26 -10.66 6.42 8.06
C ILE A 26 -11.33 6.55 6.70
N ARG A 27 -10.55 6.58 5.61
CA ARG A 27 -11.10 6.77 4.25
C ARG A 27 -12.04 5.67 3.79
N LYS A 28 -11.82 4.43 4.23
CA LYS A 28 -12.73 3.31 3.97
C LYS A 28 -14.10 3.53 4.61
N ARG A 29 -14.18 4.15 5.78
CA ARG A 29 -15.45 4.49 6.47
C ARG A 29 -16.21 5.57 5.72
N LEU A 30 -15.51 6.55 5.16
CA LEU A 30 -16.08 7.72 4.49
C LEU A 30 -16.48 7.48 3.03
N SER A 31 -16.22 6.30 2.48
CA SER A 31 -16.46 5.99 1.06
C SER A 31 -17.52 4.91 0.87
N GLU A 32 -18.42 5.11 -0.06
CA GLU A 32 -19.43 4.11 -0.45
C GLU A 32 -18.88 2.99 -1.34
N VAL A 33 -17.64 3.12 -1.83
CA VAL A 33 -17.04 2.15 -2.76
C VAL A 33 -15.78 1.46 -2.21
N LYS A 34 -15.10 2.05 -1.21
CA LYS A 34 -13.89 1.48 -0.61
C LYS A 34 -14.22 0.43 0.46
N GLY A 35 -13.21 -0.32 0.90
CA GLY A 35 -13.36 -1.32 1.96
C GLY A 35 -14.38 -2.41 1.62
N GLY A 36 -14.37 -2.92 0.40
CA GLY A 36 -15.26 -3.98 -0.07
C GLY A 36 -16.66 -3.55 -0.48
N ARG A 37 -17.03 -2.29 -0.25
CA ARG A 37 -18.41 -1.81 -0.51
C ARG A 37 -18.76 -1.84 -2.00
N PHE A 38 -17.81 -1.57 -2.92
CA PHE A 38 -18.06 -1.68 -4.35
C PHE A 38 -18.49 -3.09 -4.73
N ALA A 39 -17.75 -4.11 -4.31
CA ALA A 39 -18.10 -5.49 -4.59
C ALA A 39 -19.46 -5.88 -3.97
N LYS A 40 -19.75 -5.39 -2.77
CA LYS A 40 -21.04 -5.59 -2.11
C LYS A 40 -22.19 -4.96 -2.89
N LEU A 41 -22.00 -3.77 -3.43
CA LEU A 41 -23.00 -3.10 -4.29
C LEU A 41 -23.24 -3.84 -5.60
N CYS A 42 -22.27 -4.61 -6.10
CA CYS A 42 -22.40 -5.40 -7.32
C CYS A 42 -23.25 -6.66 -7.15
N GLU A 43 -23.56 -7.10 -5.92
CA GLU A 43 -24.36 -8.31 -5.72
C GLU A 43 -25.73 -8.23 -6.42
N PRO A 44 -26.20 -9.31 -7.09
CA PRO A 44 -25.64 -10.67 -7.11
C PRO A 44 -24.57 -10.92 -8.19
N ALA A 45 -24.07 -9.91 -8.89
CA ALA A 45 -23.06 -10.08 -9.91
C ALA A 45 -21.71 -10.50 -9.31
N HIS A 46 -20.99 -11.33 -10.06
CA HIS A 46 -19.64 -11.72 -9.70
C HIS A 46 -18.63 -10.67 -10.17
N VAL A 47 -17.74 -10.25 -9.31
CA VAL A 47 -16.70 -9.24 -9.58
C VAL A 47 -15.36 -9.97 -9.85
N LEU A 48 -14.79 -9.73 -11.02
CA LEU A 48 -13.42 -10.13 -11.34
C LEU A 48 -12.50 -8.94 -11.10
N SER A 49 -11.68 -9.03 -10.07
CA SER A 49 -10.72 -7.98 -9.69
C SER A 49 -9.33 -8.32 -10.22
N ILE A 50 -8.82 -7.52 -11.15
CA ILE A 50 -7.45 -7.63 -11.66
C ILE A 50 -6.64 -6.49 -11.05
N VAL A 51 -5.66 -6.84 -10.22
CA VAL A 51 -4.90 -5.89 -9.40
C VAL A 51 -3.46 -5.81 -9.87
N LEU A 52 -2.97 -4.60 -10.06
CA LEU A 52 -1.54 -4.28 -10.14
C LEU A 52 -1.13 -3.75 -8.78
N SER A 53 -0.23 -4.44 -8.08
CA SER A 53 0.19 -4.06 -6.75
C SER A 53 1.46 -3.22 -6.79
N ASP A 54 1.39 -2.04 -6.21
CA ASP A 54 2.49 -1.13 -5.94
C ASP A 54 2.85 -1.05 -4.45
N ILE A 55 2.14 -1.83 -3.62
CA ILE A 55 2.33 -1.85 -2.16
C ILE A 55 3.11 -3.10 -1.73
N LEU A 56 4.06 -2.92 -0.84
CA LEU A 56 4.89 -4.01 -0.32
C LEU A 56 4.04 -5.07 0.39
N GLY A 57 4.25 -6.34 0.00
CA GLY A 57 3.52 -7.48 0.57
C GLY A 57 2.12 -7.70 0.01
N ASP A 58 1.70 -6.89 -0.97
CA ASP A 58 0.44 -7.02 -1.72
C ASP A 58 -0.84 -7.04 -0.84
N PRO A 59 -0.99 -6.18 0.19
CA PRO A 59 -2.18 -6.16 1.03
C PRO A 59 -3.37 -5.63 0.23
N LEU A 60 -4.22 -6.52 -0.28
CA LEU A 60 -5.32 -6.21 -1.19
C LEU A 60 -6.30 -5.16 -0.65
N ASP A 61 -6.49 -5.12 0.66
CA ASP A 61 -7.35 -4.15 1.33
C ASP A 61 -6.75 -2.74 1.40
N MET A 62 -5.44 -2.59 1.15
CA MET A 62 -4.75 -1.30 1.08
C MET A 62 -4.63 -0.78 -0.36
N ILE A 63 -4.56 -1.68 -1.36
CA ILE A 63 -4.48 -1.29 -2.78
C ILE A 63 -5.78 -0.59 -3.18
N ALA A 64 -5.67 0.68 -3.59
CA ALA A 64 -6.80 1.59 -3.85
C ALA A 64 -7.83 1.67 -2.69
N SER A 65 -7.42 1.31 -1.45
CA SER A 65 -8.27 1.11 -0.26
C SER A 65 -9.34 0.01 -0.44
N GLY A 66 -9.03 -1.04 -1.19
CA GLY A 66 -9.76 -2.30 -1.26
C GLY A 66 -11.21 -2.23 -1.76
N PRO A 67 -11.53 -1.72 -2.96
CA PRO A 67 -12.94 -1.66 -3.42
C PRO A 67 -13.60 -3.03 -3.54
N ALA A 68 -12.83 -4.04 -3.90
CA ALA A 68 -13.28 -5.42 -4.08
C ALA A 68 -12.57 -6.40 -3.13
N CYS A 69 -12.15 -5.91 -1.96
CA CYS A 69 -11.53 -6.72 -0.92
C CYS A 69 -12.26 -6.49 0.40
N ALA A 70 -12.51 -7.56 1.15
CA ALA A 70 -13.05 -7.46 2.50
C ALA A 70 -12.11 -6.65 3.38
N ASP A 71 -12.66 -5.76 4.18
CA ASP A 71 -11.88 -4.87 5.04
C ASP A 71 -11.55 -5.54 6.37
N THR A 72 -10.28 -5.55 6.73
CA THR A 72 -9.79 -6.09 8.00
C THR A 72 -9.92 -5.11 9.15
N THR A 73 -10.02 -3.78 8.87
CA THR A 73 -10.09 -2.73 9.90
C THR A 73 -11.49 -2.60 10.51
N THR A 74 -11.59 -2.19 11.77
CA THR A 74 -12.83 -2.09 12.54
C THR A 74 -13.27 -0.66 12.81
N CYS A 75 -14.54 -0.45 13.20
CA CYS A 75 -15.02 0.84 13.68
C CYS A 75 -14.24 1.30 14.92
N GLU A 76 -13.89 0.38 15.81
CA GLU A 76 -13.10 0.67 17.02
C GLU A 76 -11.73 1.23 16.67
N GLU A 77 -11.02 0.62 15.70
CA GLU A 77 -9.74 1.14 15.20
C GLU A 77 -9.89 2.52 14.57
N ALA A 78 -10.96 2.75 13.80
CA ALA A 78 -11.23 4.07 13.24
C ALA A 78 -11.46 5.13 14.31
N TRP A 79 -12.24 4.82 15.36
CA TRP A 79 -12.44 5.72 16.50
C TRP A 79 -11.15 5.97 17.27
N HIS A 80 -10.34 4.94 17.48
CA HIS A 80 -9.02 5.10 18.11
C HIS A 80 -8.13 6.10 17.35
N ILE A 81 -8.15 6.08 16.02
CA ILE A 81 -7.41 7.04 15.18
C ILE A 81 -7.97 8.46 15.36
N VAL A 82 -9.30 8.62 15.36
CA VAL A 82 -9.95 9.91 15.60
C VAL A 82 -9.51 10.49 16.94
N GLU A 83 -9.50 9.70 18.00
CA GLU A 83 -9.09 10.11 19.35
C GLU A 83 -7.58 10.39 19.42
N LYS A 84 -6.76 9.49 18.89
CA LYS A 84 -5.29 9.59 18.88
C LYS A 84 -4.81 10.92 18.30
N TYR A 85 -5.43 11.36 17.21
CA TYR A 85 -5.05 12.56 16.49
C TYR A 85 -5.96 13.76 16.78
N ASN A 86 -6.94 13.59 17.67
CA ASN A 86 -7.93 14.61 18.02
C ASN A 86 -8.55 15.25 16.78
N LEU A 87 -8.99 14.41 15.82
CA LEU A 87 -9.54 14.87 14.56
C LEU A 87 -10.84 15.64 14.77
N ASN A 88 -10.95 16.81 14.14
CA ASN A 88 -12.18 17.56 14.10
C ASN A 88 -13.11 17.02 13.01
N ILE A 89 -14.15 16.30 13.40
CA ILE A 89 -15.09 15.64 12.50
C ILE A 89 -16.55 16.03 12.82
N SER A 90 -17.36 16.15 11.79
CA SER A 90 -18.79 16.50 11.92
C SER A 90 -19.63 15.35 12.50
N GLU A 91 -20.82 15.64 12.93
CA GLU A 91 -21.77 14.61 13.39
C GLU A 91 -22.15 13.61 12.29
N ASP A 92 -22.14 14.02 11.03
CA ASP A 92 -22.41 13.11 9.92
C ASP A 92 -21.24 12.16 9.66
N VAL A 93 -20.01 12.64 9.80
CA VAL A 93 -18.81 11.79 9.77
C VAL A 93 -18.82 10.80 10.93
N LYS A 94 -19.17 11.22 12.15
CA LYS A 94 -19.27 10.32 13.31
C LYS A 94 -20.22 9.15 13.05
N LYS A 95 -21.39 9.42 12.47
CA LYS A 95 -22.35 8.37 12.09
C LYS A 95 -21.74 7.36 11.11
N LEU A 96 -20.91 7.83 10.17
CA LEU A 96 -20.24 6.93 9.21
C LEU A 96 -19.13 6.10 9.85
N MET A 97 -18.47 6.61 10.90
CA MET A 97 -17.46 5.84 11.66
C MET A 97 -18.09 4.63 12.36
N ASP A 98 -19.35 4.67 12.72
CA ASP A 98 -20.08 3.57 13.36
C ASP A 98 -20.58 2.49 12.38
N ILE A 99 -20.43 2.70 11.07
CA ILE A 99 -20.89 1.75 10.05
C ILE A 99 -19.73 0.84 9.64
N GLU A 100 -19.83 -0.44 10.01
CA GLU A 100 -18.83 -1.44 9.60
C GLU A 100 -18.77 -1.63 8.08
N THR A 101 -17.57 -1.83 7.60
CA THR A 101 -17.29 -2.25 6.23
C THR A 101 -17.50 -3.75 6.06
N PRO A 102 -17.77 -4.26 4.85
CA PRO A 102 -17.88 -5.69 4.60
C PRO A 102 -16.67 -6.48 5.07
N LYS A 103 -16.87 -7.45 5.95
CA LYS A 103 -15.83 -8.35 6.49
C LYS A 103 -15.67 -9.63 5.67
N LYS A 104 -16.63 -9.91 4.80
CA LYS A 104 -16.62 -11.06 3.90
C LYS A 104 -17.27 -10.69 2.58
N LEU A 105 -16.70 -11.15 1.50
CA LEU A 105 -17.23 -11.02 0.13
C LEU A 105 -17.19 -12.41 -0.53
N ASP A 106 -18.34 -12.89 -0.97
CA ASP A 106 -18.46 -14.21 -1.61
C ASP A 106 -18.58 -14.10 -3.14
N ASN A 107 -18.68 -12.87 -3.65
CA ASN A 107 -18.88 -12.58 -5.07
C ASN A 107 -17.62 -12.02 -5.77
N VAL A 108 -16.43 -12.22 -5.22
CA VAL A 108 -15.18 -11.67 -5.77
C VAL A 108 -14.16 -12.76 -6.06
N THR A 109 -13.54 -12.68 -7.23
CA THR A 109 -12.29 -13.40 -7.53
C THR A 109 -11.21 -12.37 -7.86
N THR A 110 -10.08 -12.41 -7.14
CA THR A 110 -8.98 -11.47 -7.33
C THR A 110 -7.77 -12.13 -7.93
N PHE A 111 -7.18 -11.47 -8.93
CA PHE A 111 -5.89 -11.84 -9.55
C PHE A 111 -4.91 -10.68 -9.40
N ILE A 112 -3.73 -10.95 -8.83
CA ILE A 112 -2.62 -10.00 -8.83
C ILE A 112 -1.84 -10.24 -10.12
N ASN A 113 -1.89 -9.26 -11.04
CA ASN A 113 -1.26 -9.36 -12.36
C ASN A 113 0.17 -8.79 -12.40
N GLY A 114 0.61 -8.16 -11.34
CA GLY A 114 1.96 -7.64 -11.18
C GLY A 114 2.20 -7.13 -9.77
N SER A 115 3.43 -7.35 -9.32
CA SER A 115 3.91 -6.89 -8.02
C SER A 115 5.40 -6.59 -8.08
N VAL A 116 5.94 -5.95 -7.06
CA VAL A 116 7.40 -5.75 -6.92
C VAL A 116 8.14 -7.08 -6.98
N ARG A 117 7.60 -8.13 -6.38
CA ARG A 117 8.17 -9.49 -6.41
C ARG A 117 8.24 -10.06 -7.82
N GLU A 118 7.17 -9.94 -8.59
CA GLU A 118 7.12 -10.38 -9.99
C GLU A 118 8.13 -9.61 -10.85
N LEU A 119 8.23 -8.30 -10.66
CA LEU A 119 9.20 -7.45 -11.34
C LEU A 119 10.64 -7.90 -11.02
N CYS A 120 10.98 -8.09 -9.76
CA CYS A 120 12.30 -8.57 -9.32
C CYS A 120 12.63 -9.94 -9.91
N SER A 121 11.64 -10.85 -9.95
CA SER A 121 11.78 -12.18 -10.57
C SER A 121 12.05 -12.08 -12.07
N ALA A 122 11.35 -11.19 -12.77
CA ALA A 122 11.56 -10.94 -14.20
C ALA A 122 12.97 -10.37 -14.46
N VAL A 123 13.40 -9.38 -13.68
CA VAL A 123 14.75 -8.80 -13.76
C VAL A 123 15.81 -9.87 -13.53
N SER A 124 15.62 -10.75 -12.55
CA SER A 124 16.54 -11.85 -12.26
C SER A 124 16.71 -12.78 -13.47
N ARG A 125 15.60 -13.16 -14.10
CA ARG A 125 15.63 -14.01 -15.32
C ARG A 125 16.35 -13.31 -16.48
N GLU A 126 16.09 -12.02 -16.70
CA GLU A 126 16.75 -11.27 -17.76
C GLU A 126 18.25 -11.11 -17.50
N CYS A 127 18.68 -10.78 -16.30
CA CYS A 127 20.10 -10.70 -15.93
C CYS A 127 20.85 -11.99 -16.26
N SER A 128 20.24 -13.15 -15.97
CA SER A 128 20.84 -14.46 -16.30
C SER A 128 21.03 -14.66 -17.81
N LYS A 129 20.10 -14.21 -18.66
CA LYS A 129 20.22 -14.28 -20.13
C LYS A 129 21.42 -13.45 -20.67
N TYR A 130 21.74 -12.36 -19.99
CA TYR A 130 22.91 -11.53 -20.33
C TYR A 130 24.21 -11.97 -19.66
N GLY A 131 24.21 -13.13 -19.02
CA GLY A 131 25.39 -13.72 -18.39
C GLY A 131 25.77 -13.09 -17.05
N TYR A 132 24.83 -12.44 -16.37
CA TYR A 132 25.00 -12.02 -14.99
C TYR A 132 24.51 -13.11 -14.04
N GLU A 133 25.16 -13.19 -12.87
CA GLU A 133 24.70 -13.98 -11.74
C GLU A 133 23.76 -13.09 -10.89
N PRO A 134 22.44 -13.31 -10.91
CA PRO A 134 21.50 -12.48 -10.14
C PRO A 134 21.55 -12.82 -8.66
N VAL A 135 21.62 -11.80 -7.83
CA VAL A 135 21.57 -11.91 -6.37
C VAL A 135 20.39 -11.10 -5.87
N MET A 136 19.31 -11.78 -5.50
CA MET A 136 18.16 -11.15 -4.87
C MET A 136 18.51 -10.73 -3.46
N LEU A 137 18.50 -9.42 -3.19
CA LEU A 137 18.73 -8.85 -1.87
C LEU A 137 17.42 -8.74 -1.09
N THR A 138 16.41 -8.16 -1.70
CA THR A 138 15.08 -8.00 -1.10
C THR A 138 14.05 -7.63 -2.17
N ASP A 139 12.79 -7.99 -1.94
CA ASP A 139 11.63 -7.49 -2.68
C ASP A 139 10.73 -6.57 -1.80
N GLN A 140 11.26 -6.17 -0.61
CA GLN A 140 10.54 -5.37 0.37
C GLN A 140 11.38 -4.21 0.91
N LEU A 141 12.13 -3.55 0.02
CA LEU A 141 12.94 -2.39 0.39
C LEU A 141 12.03 -1.24 0.83
N CYS A 142 12.13 -0.84 2.09
CA CYS A 142 11.33 0.25 2.67
C CYS A 142 12.19 1.04 3.66
N CYS A 143 13.03 1.92 3.16
CA CYS A 143 13.86 2.80 3.99
C CYS A 143 14.10 4.12 3.26
N GLN A 144 14.80 5.06 3.89
CA GLN A 144 15.20 6.31 3.25
C GLN A 144 16.00 6.04 1.97
N ALA A 145 15.65 6.71 0.87
CA ALA A 145 16.30 6.54 -0.43
C ALA A 145 17.82 6.73 -0.35
N LYS A 146 18.28 7.71 0.43
CA LYS A 146 19.70 7.99 0.67
C LYS A 146 20.41 6.79 1.32
N GLU A 147 19.79 6.19 2.33
CA GLU A 147 20.36 5.06 3.06
C GLU A 147 20.37 3.79 2.18
N ALA A 148 19.27 3.55 1.43
CA ALA A 148 19.22 2.48 0.45
C ALA A 148 20.35 2.60 -0.58
N GLY A 149 20.54 3.76 -1.18
CA GLY A 149 21.60 4.02 -2.16
C GLY A 149 22.99 3.82 -1.56
N SER A 150 23.23 4.30 -0.35
CA SER A 150 24.50 4.13 0.36
C SER A 150 24.82 2.65 0.63
N PHE A 151 23.82 1.89 1.09
CA PHE A 151 23.94 0.47 1.36
C PHE A 151 24.23 -0.34 0.09
N LEU A 152 23.45 -0.13 -0.98
CA LEU A 152 23.66 -0.80 -2.26
C LEU A 152 25.04 -0.48 -2.87
N ALA A 153 25.48 0.76 -2.76
CA ALA A 153 26.82 1.16 -3.20
C ALA A 153 27.92 0.46 -2.39
N SER A 154 27.76 0.24 -1.09
CA SER A 154 28.71 -0.48 -0.25
C SER A 154 28.82 -1.95 -0.66
N ILE A 155 27.69 -2.62 -0.96
CA ILE A 155 27.68 -3.98 -1.49
C ILE A 155 28.45 -4.06 -2.81
N ALA A 156 28.15 -3.14 -3.74
CA ALA A 156 28.83 -3.09 -5.04
C ALA A 156 30.36 -2.91 -4.88
N LYS A 157 30.81 -2.02 -3.98
CA LYS A 157 32.22 -1.82 -3.68
C LYS A 157 32.89 -3.07 -3.10
N THR A 158 32.22 -3.78 -2.21
CA THR A 158 32.74 -5.02 -1.60
C THR A 158 33.02 -6.08 -2.67
N HIS A 159 32.18 -6.17 -3.67
CA HIS A 159 32.27 -7.24 -4.68
C HIS A 159 32.86 -6.80 -6.02
N CYS A 160 33.29 -5.54 -6.18
CA CYS A 160 33.79 -5.01 -7.45
C CYS A 160 35.05 -5.75 -8.00
N LYS A 161 35.77 -6.45 -7.15
CA LYS A 161 37.00 -7.23 -7.53
C LYS A 161 36.73 -8.74 -7.57
N SER A 162 35.47 -9.19 -7.52
CA SER A 162 35.13 -10.63 -7.48
C SER A 162 35.45 -11.39 -8.77
N GLY A 163 35.66 -10.68 -9.90
CA GLY A 163 35.82 -11.27 -11.22
C GLY A 163 34.49 -11.85 -11.81
N LYS A 164 33.40 -11.78 -11.07
CA LYS A 164 32.08 -12.24 -11.46
C LYS A 164 31.24 -11.09 -12.00
N LYS A 165 30.35 -11.40 -12.95
CA LYS A 165 29.31 -10.50 -13.41
C LYS A 165 28.10 -10.65 -12.48
N LEU A 166 28.05 -9.87 -11.42
CA LEU A 166 26.96 -9.92 -10.42
C LEU A 166 25.91 -8.86 -10.72
N ALA A 167 24.62 -9.22 -10.55
CA ALA A 167 23.50 -8.31 -10.61
C ALA A 167 22.77 -8.34 -9.28
N TYR A 168 22.94 -7.32 -8.45
CA TYR A 168 22.22 -7.19 -7.19
C TYR A 168 20.83 -6.60 -7.45
N ILE A 169 19.78 -7.29 -7.01
CA ILE A 169 18.40 -6.92 -7.24
C ILE A 169 17.75 -6.56 -5.91
N ALA A 170 17.24 -5.35 -5.82
CA ALA A 170 16.47 -4.87 -4.68
C ALA A 170 15.21 -4.18 -5.22
N GLY A 171 14.05 -4.64 -4.82
CA GLY A 171 12.76 -4.06 -5.15
C GLY A 171 12.05 -3.55 -3.91
N GLY A 172 11.21 -2.55 -4.09
CA GLY A 172 10.45 -1.92 -3.01
C GLY A 172 10.17 -0.46 -3.31
N GLU A 173 9.74 0.27 -2.30
CA GLU A 173 9.49 1.70 -2.35
C GLU A 173 10.25 2.41 -1.25
N THR A 174 11.09 3.36 -1.64
CA THR A 174 11.89 4.13 -0.67
C THR A 174 11.15 5.38 -0.21
N ILE A 175 11.43 5.81 1.01
CA ILE A 175 10.90 7.03 1.59
C ILE A 175 11.86 8.18 1.34
N VAL A 176 11.33 9.37 1.05
CA VAL A 176 12.11 10.61 0.91
C VAL A 176 11.62 11.63 1.91
N ASN A 177 12.51 12.11 2.77
CA ASN A 177 12.21 13.25 3.62
C ASN A 177 12.36 14.54 2.82
N ILE A 178 11.29 15.28 2.68
CA ILE A 178 11.32 16.61 2.05
C ILE A 178 11.87 17.60 3.07
N THR A 179 13.06 18.13 2.82
CA THR A 179 13.75 19.09 3.70
C THR A 179 13.85 20.50 3.11
N GLY A 180 13.30 20.72 1.91
CA GLY A 180 13.26 22.00 1.23
C GLY A 180 11.85 22.62 1.17
N HIS A 181 11.80 23.94 0.97
CA HIS A 181 10.56 24.70 0.70
C HIS A 181 10.24 24.68 -0.78
#